data_0286d2f2b00e0b87c32e9ffe7ddde5b9
#
_entry.id   0286d2f2b00e0b87c32e9ffe7ddde5b9
#
_cell.length_a   1.000
_cell.length_b   1.000
_cell.length_c   1.000
_cell.angle_alpha   90.00
_cell.angle_beta   90.00
_cell.angle_gamma   90.00
#
_symmetry.space_group_name_H-M   'P 1'
#
loop_
_entity.id
_entity.type
_entity.pdbx_description
1 polymer ?
#
loop_
_entity_poly.entity_id
_entity_poly.type
_entity_poly.pdbx_seq_one_letter_code
_entity_poly.pdbx_strand_id
1 'polypeptide(L)'
;MKTLTRNILRTAITVILVILAFMAIFRAWVYYTASPWTRDARFSADIVAIAPDVSGLISQVNIKDNQLVKKDQVLFVIDQPRYQKALAEAEADVSYYQTLAQEKRVEAGRRNRLGVQAMSREEIDQANNVLQTVEHQLAKATASRDLAKLDLERTEIRAPADGWVTNLNVYSGEFITRGSTAVALVKQNTFYVMAYLEETKLEGVRPGFRAEITPLGSGQTIKGTVDSIAAGVTNASSSSDAKGLASIDSNLEWVRLAQRVPVRIRLDQQQGNLWPAGTTATVVITGKEDRDTSRISFFQKLAMRLREFG
;
A
#
# COMPACT_ATOMS: atom_id res chain seq x y z
N MET A 1 -55.79 1.24 58.06
CA MET A 1 -55.39 0.26 57.03
C MET A 1 -55.01 0.91 55.69
N LYS A 2 -55.72 1.89 55.14
CA LYS A 2 -55.41 2.51 53.82
C LYS A 2 -54.04 3.23 53.71
N THR A 3 -53.49 3.77 54.81
CA THR A 3 -52.17 4.43 54.82
C THR A 3 -51.01 3.46 54.84
N LEU A 4 -51.13 2.33 55.48
CA LEU A 4 -50.12 1.28 55.57
C LEU A 4 -49.92 0.58 54.23
N THR A 5 -51.03 0.23 53.53
CA THR A 5 -50.97 -0.36 52.17
C THR A 5 -50.39 0.59 51.14
N ARG A 6 -50.69 1.90 51.26
CA ARG A 6 -50.08 2.91 50.34
C ARG A 6 -48.57 3.08 50.56
N ASN A 7 -48.09 2.99 51.78
CA ASN A 7 -46.66 3.06 52.08
C ASN A 7 -45.92 1.80 51.63
N ILE A 8 -46.49 0.61 51.83
CA ILE A 8 -45.94 -0.64 51.33
C ILE A 8 -45.87 -0.62 49.76
N LEU A 9 -46.92 -0.14 49.09
CA LEU A 9 -46.94 -0.04 47.65
C LEU A 9 -45.87 0.95 47.13
N ARG A 10 -45.70 2.13 47.80
CA ARG A 10 -44.65 3.08 47.46
C ARG A 10 -43.25 2.50 47.64
N THR A 11 -42.99 1.80 48.75
CA THR A 11 -41.69 1.14 48.97
C THR A 11 -41.44 0.02 47.95
N ALA A 12 -42.46 -0.77 47.63
CA ALA A 12 -42.33 -1.78 46.61
C ALA A 12 -41.98 -1.19 45.22
N ILE A 13 -42.64 -0.09 44.83
CA ILE A 13 -42.34 0.61 43.56
C ILE A 13 -40.92 1.17 43.55
N THR A 14 -40.48 1.79 44.64
CA THR A 14 -39.09 2.31 44.73
C THR A 14 -38.06 1.20 44.67
N VAL A 15 -38.27 0.07 45.33
CA VAL A 15 -37.37 -1.10 45.27
C VAL A 15 -37.29 -1.62 43.84
N ILE A 16 -38.43 -1.77 43.14
CA ILE A 16 -38.47 -2.23 41.73
C ILE A 16 -37.69 -1.25 40.84
N LEU A 17 -37.88 0.07 41.02
CA LEU A 17 -37.15 1.09 40.24
C LEU A 17 -35.63 1.01 40.48
N VAL A 18 -35.21 0.83 41.72
CA VAL A 18 -33.79 0.66 42.08
C VAL A 18 -33.19 -0.58 41.42
N ILE A 19 -33.91 -1.69 41.45
CA ILE A 19 -33.46 -2.95 40.78
C ILE A 19 -33.36 -2.74 39.28
N LEU A 20 -34.32 -2.10 38.63
CA LEU A 20 -34.31 -1.81 37.21
C LEU A 20 -33.15 -0.84 36.88
N ALA A 21 -32.91 0.18 37.68
CA ALA A 21 -31.77 1.08 37.48
C ALA A 21 -30.44 0.36 37.63
N PHE A 22 -30.29 -0.50 38.64
CA PHE A 22 -29.08 -1.32 38.83
C PHE A 22 -28.87 -2.29 37.66
N MET A 23 -29.93 -2.96 37.20
CA MET A 23 -29.87 -3.83 36.03
C MET A 23 -29.50 -3.07 34.74
N ALA A 24 -30.00 -1.86 34.55
CA ALA A 24 -29.65 -1.01 33.41
C ALA A 24 -28.17 -0.58 33.47
N ILE A 25 -27.69 -0.15 34.64
CA ILE A 25 -26.30 0.23 34.88
C ILE A 25 -25.38 -0.99 34.65
N PHE A 26 -25.74 -2.15 35.20
CA PHE A 26 -24.96 -3.39 35.02
C PHE A 26 -24.91 -3.83 33.54
N ARG A 27 -26.02 -3.74 32.81
CA ARG A 27 -26.07 -4.01 31.36
C ARG A 27 -25.22 -3.01 30.57
N ALA A 28 -25.26 -1.73 30.92
CA ALA A 28 -24.43 -0.70 30.29
C ALA A 28 -22.93 -0.97 30.57
N TRP A 29 -22.60 -1.34 31.81
CA TRP A 29 -21.22 -1.68 32.20
C TRP A 29 -20.69 -2.89 31.43
N VAL A 30 -21.44 -4.00 31.39
CA VAL A 30 -21.05 -5.20 30.64
C VAL A 30 -20.90 -4.88 29.15
N TYR A 31 -21.80 -4.10 28.57
CA TYR A 31 -21.69 -3.67 27.17
C TYR A 31 -20.45 -2.82 26.92
N TYR A 32 -20.13 -1.89 27.83
CA TYR A 32 -18.98 -1.01 27.70
C TYR A 32 -17.65 -1.76 27.81
N THR A 33 -17.57 -2.74 28.72
CA THR A 33 -16.32 -3.49 29.01
C THR A 33 -16.13 -4.71 28.11
N ALA A 34 -17.20 -5.35 27.63
CA ALA A 34 -17.14 -6.63 26.91
C ALA A 34 -16.86 -6.48 25.39
N SER A 35 -17.12 -5.32 24.80
CA SER A 35 -16.87 -5.13 23.37
C SER A 35 -15.46 -4.60 23.14
N PRO A 36 -14.62 -5.27 22.36
CA PRO A 36 -13.31 -4.74 21.98
C PRO A 36 -13.47 -3.45 21.18
N TRP A 37 -12.90 -2.37 21.67
CA TRP A 37 -12.95 -1.06 21.03
C TRP A 37 -11.64 -0.31 21.16
N THR A 38 -11.39 0.59 20.21
CA THR A 38 -10.24 1.49 20.24
C THR A 38 -10.58 2.83 19.60
N ARG A 39 -9.98 3.90 20.12
CA ARG A 39 -9.97 5.24 19.48
C ARG A 39 -8.72 5.46 18.64
N ASP A 40 -7.73 4.60 18.76
CA ASP A 40 -6.53 4.65 17.96
C ASP A 40 -6.69 3.76 16.73
N ALA A 41 -7.51 4.23 15.81
CA ALA A 41 -7.67 3.63 14.50
C ALA A 41 -7.47 4.71 13.43
N ARG A 42 -6.93 4.31 12.28
CA ARG A 42 -6.65 5.22 11.16
C ARG A 42 -7.10 4.62 9.85
N PHE A 43 -7.71 5.45 9.03
CA PHE A 43 -7.91 5.11 7.64
C PHE A 43 -6.55 4.98 6.95
N SER A 44 -6.40 3.94 6.17
CA SER A 44 -5.20 3.66 5.40
C SER A 44 -5.60 3.19 4.00
N ALA A 45 -4.69 3.30 3.06
CA ALA A 45 -4.85 2.79 1.70
C ALA A 45 -3.51 2.24 1.23
N ASP A 46 -3.52 1.47 0.15
CA ASP A 46 -2.28 1.05 -0.49
C ASP A 46 -1.68 2.24 -1.24
N ILE A 47 -0.50 2.65 -0.81
CA ILE A 47 0.22 3.78 -1.38
C ILE A 47 1.41 3.25 -2.16
N VAL A 48 1.56 3.71 -3.40
CA VAL A 48 2.72 3.42 -4.25
C VAL A 48 3.56 4.68 -4.38
N ALA A 49 4.81 4.62 -3.93
CA ALA A 49 5.80 5.64 -4.21
C ALA A 49 6.24 5.50 -5.67
N ILE A 50 5.94 6.48 -6.49
CA ILE A 50 6.34 6.51 -7.89
C ILE A 50 7.71 7.15 -8.00
N ALA A 51 8.67 6.38 -8.49
CA ALA A 51 10.03 6.79 -8.74
C ALA A 51 10.38 6.49 -10.20
N PRO A 52 11.10 7.38 -10.90
CA PRO A 52 11.54 7.12 -12.26
C PRO A 52 12.64 6.06 -12.29
N ASP A 53 12.68 5.31 -13.38
CA ASP A 53 13.74 4.33 -13.65
C ASP A 53 14.85 4.88 -14.56
N VAL A 54 14.74 6.15 -14.93
CA VAL A 54 15.74 6.92 -15.70
C VAL A 54 15.99 8.27 -15.04
N SER A 55 17.17 8.86 -15.28
CA SER A 55 17.56 10.15 -14.69
C SER A 55 17.60 11.25 -15.76
N GLY A 56 17.17 12.44 -15.42
CA GLY A 56 17.23 13.58 -16.36
C GLY A 56 16.44 14.79 -15.87
N LEU A 57 16.37 15.82 -16.72
CA LEU A 57 15.54 17.00 -16.47
C LEU A 57 14.07 16.67 -16.72
N ILE A 58 13.20 17.08 -15.83
CA ILE A 58 11.75 17.00 -16.03
C ILE A 58 11.36 18.03 -17.09
N SER A 59 10.92 17.55 -18.25
CA SER A 59 10.50 18.40 -19.36
C SER A 59 9.07 18.89 -19.19
N GLN A 60 8.19 18.04 -18.68
CA GLN A 60 6.77 18.37 -18.53
C GLN A 60 6.16 17.62 -17.37
N VAL A 61 5.29 18.29 -16.59
CA VAL A 61 4.45 17.70 -15.53
C VAL A 61 2.98 17.85 -15.94
N ASN A 62 2.27 16.72 -16.09
CA ASN A 62 0.91 16.67 -16.64
C ASN A 62 -0.18 16.51 -15.57
N ILE A 63 0.21 16.57 -14.30
CA ILE A 63 -0.67 16.32 -13.16
C ILE A 63 -0.57 17.47 -12.15
N LYS A 64 -1.59 17.56 -11.31
CA LYS A 64 -1.63 18.43 -10.13
C LYS A 64 -1.69 17.59 -8.87
N ASP A 65 -1.28 18.18 -7.77
CA ASP A 65 -1.43 17.54 -6.45
C ASP A 65 -2.91 17.27 -6.15
N ASN A 66 -3.19 16.12 -5.51
CA ASN A 66 -4.53 15.63 -5.19
C ASN A 66 -5.45 15.35 -6.42
N GLN A 67 -4.88 15.21 -7.61
CA GLN A 67 -5.61 14.86 -8.83
C GLN A 67 -5.89 13.37 -8.89
N LEU A 68 -7.11 13.00 -9.31
CA LEU A 68 -7.44 11.63 -9.68
C LEU A 68 -6.82 11.31 -11.04
N VAL A 69 -6.07 10.21 -11.13
CA VAL A 69 -5.44 9.71 -12.35
C VAL A 69 -5.89 8.29 -12.64
N LYS A 70 -5.90 7.92 -13.90
CA LYS A 70 -6.19 6.56 -14.37
C LYS A 70 -4.90 5.78 -14.59
N LYS A 71 -5.00 4.47 -14.53
CA LYS A 71 -3.90 3.58 -14.91
C LYS A 71 -3.37 3.94 -16.30
N ASP A 72 -2.05 3.85 -16.48
CA ASP A 72 -1.31 4.18 -17.69
C ASP A 72 -1.35 5.67 -18.12
N GLN A 73 -2.00 6.54 -17.35
CA GLN A 73 -1.95 7.99 -17.58
C GLN A 73 -0.54 8.52 -17.33
N VAL A 74 -0.03 9.35 -18.28
CA VAL A 74 1.29 10.01 -18.15
C VAL A 74 1.23 11.07 -17.06
N LEU A 75 2.10 10.94 -16.06
CA LEU A 75 2.21 11.85 -14.93
C LEU A 75 3.18 12.99 -15.21
N PHE A 76 4.39 12.65 -15.64
CA PHE A 76 5.42 13.58 -16.05
C PHE A 76 6.38 12.92 -17.04
N VAL A 77 7.18 13.72 -17.70
CA VAL A 77 8.10 13.30 -18.77
C VAL A 77 9.51 13.80 -18.45
N ILE A 78 10.51 12.93 -18.68
CA ILE A 78 11.92 13.18 -18.43
C ILE A 78 12.65 13.22 -19.78
N ASP A 79 13.36 14.31 -20.08
CA ASP A 79 14.39 14.50 -21.12
C ASP A 79 14.35 13.55 -22.34
N GLN A 80 13.18 13.39 -22.94
CA GLN A 80 13.00 12.49 -24.10
C GLN A 80 14.02 12.74 -25.23
N PRO A 81 14.38 14.00 -25.58
CA PRO A 81 15.31 14.24 -26.67
C PRO A 81 16.68 13.60 -26.47
N ARG A 82 17.16 13.51 -25.24
CA ARG A 82 18.42 12.83 -24.91
C ARG A 82 18.35 11.34 -25.17
N TYR A 83 17.27 10.70 -24.69
CA TYR A 83 17.05 9.26 -24.87
C TYR A 83 16.73 8.89 -26.31
N GLN A 84 16.05 9.76 -27.06
CA GLN A 84 15.85 9.58 -28.51
C GLN A 84 17.19 9.57 -29.28
N LYS A 85 18.12 10.45 -28.93
CA LYS A 85 19.45 10.46 -29.54
C LYS A 85 20.24 9.19 -29.19
N ALA A 86 20.18 8.73 -27.94
CA ALA A 86 20.84 7.49 -27.52
C ALA A 86 20.26 6.27 -28.26
N LEU A 87 18.95 6.22 -28.48
CA LEU A 87 18.32 5.18 -29.27
C LEU A 87 18.79 5.24 -30.74
N ALA A 88 18.80 6.43 -31.35
CA ALA A 88 19.24 6.60 -32.74
C ALA A 88 20.70 6.18 -32.94
N GLU A 89 21.59 6.45 -31.98
CA GLU A 89 22.98 5.98 -31.98
C GLU A 89 23.03 4.44 -31.94
N ALA A 90 22.30 3.81 -31.02
CA ALA A 90 22.25 2.36 -30.92
C ALA A 90 21.63 1.68 -32.16
N GLU A 91 20.66 2.32 -32.81
CA GLU A 91 20.08 1.85 -34.09
C GLU A 91 21.10 1.92 -35.24
N ALA A 92 21.93 2.98 -35.27
CA ALA A 92 23.01 3.10 -36.26
C ALA A 92 24.05 1.98 -36.08
N ASP A 93 24.41 1.63 -34.85
CA ASP A 93 25.31 0.52 -34.55
C ASP A 93 24.75 -0.81 -35.02
N VAL A 94 23.48 -1.08 -34.78
CA VAL A 94 22.79 -2.28 -35.28
C VAL A 94 22.87 -2.35 -36.83
N SER A 95 22.56 -1.24 -37.50
CA SER A 95 22.62 -1.15 -38.96
C SER A 95 24.03 -1.43 -39.51
N TYR A 96 25.05 -0.85 -38.84
CA TYR A 96 26.45 -1.12 -39.20
C TYR A 96 26.81 -2.59 -39.07
N TYR A 97 26.56 -3.23 -37.96
CA TYR A 97 26.87 -4.64 -37.72
C TYR A 97 26.00 -5.57 -38.58
N GLN A 98 24.78 -5.21 -38.91
CA GLN A 98 23.93 -5.95 -39.85
C GLN A 98 24.58 -6.02 -41.23
N THR A 99 25.04 -4.86 -41.73
CA THR A 99 25.72 -4.76 -43.04
C THR A 99 27.01 -5.57 -43.03
N LEU A 100 27.83 -5.45 -41.99
CA LEU A 100 29.08 -6.17 -41.82
C LEU A 100 28.86 -7.70 -41.74
N ALA A 101 27.86 -8.14 -40.97
CA ALA A 101 27.50 -9.55 -40.84
C ALA A 101 27.05 -10.13 -42.18
N GLN A 102 26.28 -9.35 -42.96
CA GLN A 102 25.88 -9.77 -44.31
C GLN A 102 27.08 -9.88 -45.26
N GLU A 103 28.03 -8.95 -45.24
CA GLU A 103 29.27 -9.01 -45.99
C GLU A 103 30.07 -10.28 -45.63
N LYS A 104 30.30 -10.52 -44.36
CA LYS A 104 31.07 -11.68 -43.88
C LYS A 104 30.35 -13.01 -44.14
N ARG A 105 29.05 -13.01 -44.11
CA ARG A 105 28.23 -14.20 -44.49
C ARG A 105 28.39 -14.55 -45.96
N VAL A 106 28.38 -13.55 -46.85
CA VAL A 106 28.63 -13.76 -48.28
C VAL A 106 30.06 -14.23 -48.53
N GLU A 107 31.06 -13.64 -47.84
CA GLU A 107 32.46 -14.03 -47.92
C GLU A 107 32.67 -15.48 -47.45
N ALA A 108 32.24 -15.84 -46.25
CA ALA A 108 32.32 -17.21 -45.72
C ALA A 108 31.58 -18.21 -46.61
N GLY A 109 30.38 -17.86 -47.08
CA GLY A 109 29.63 -18.73 -48.03
C GLY A 109 30.33 -18.94 -49.37
N ARG A 110 31.07 -17.93 -49.86
CA ARG A 110 31.90 -18.08 -51.06
C ARG A 110 33.08 -19.02 -50.82
N ARG A 111 33.82 -18.83 -49.70
CA ARG A 111 34.97 -19.66 -49.31
C ARG A 111 34.57 -21.13 -49.08
N ASN A 112 33.46 -21.34 -48.39
CA ASN A 112 32.92 -22.68 -48.17
C ASN A 112 32.51 -23.39 -49.46
N ARG A 113 31.99 -22.69 -50.47
CA ARG A 113 31.67 -23.27 -51.81
C ARG A 113 32.90 -23.65 -52.63
N LEU A 114 33.99 -22.87 -52.53
CA LEU A 114 35.25 -23.20 -53.20
C LEU A 114 35.90 -24.47 -52.60
N GLY A 115 35.72 -24.68 -51.30
CA GLY A 115 36.14 -25.87 -50.58
C GLY A 115 37.66 -26.03 -50.48
N VAL A 116 38.08 -27.14 -49.86
CA VAL A 116 39.50 -27.46 -49.59
C VAL A 116 40.34 -27.79 -50.84
N GLN A 117 39.69 -27.86 -52.01
CA GLN A 117 40.40 -28.05 -53.28
C GLN A 117 41.00 -26.73 -53.79
N ALA A 118 40.47 -25.58 -53.40
CA ALA A 118 40.92 -24.31 -53.92
C ALA A 118 41.45 -23.37 -52.75
N MET A 119 41.22 -23.73 -51.49
CA MET A 119 41.63 -22.95 -50.31
C MET A 119 42.09 -23.87 -49.18
N SER A 120 42.95 -23.34 -48.29
CA SER A 120 43.32 -24.09 -47.07
C SER A 120 42.14 -24.18 -46.08
N ARG A 121 42.12 -25.27 -45.30
CA ARG A 121 41.12 -25.40 -44.21
C ARG A 121 41.19 -24.25 -43.24
N GLU A 122 42.39 -23.77 -42.91
CA GLU A 122 42.60 -22.64 -42.01
C GLU A 122 41.91 -21.37 -42.53
N GLU A 123 41.97 -21.04 -43.81
CA GLU A 123 41.31 -19.88 -44.41
C GLU A 123 39.78 -19.99 -44.36
N ILE A 124 39.25 -21.20 -44.54
CA ILE A 124 37.82 -21.45 -44.43
C ILE A 124 37.33 -21.29 -42.97
N ASP A 125 38.07 -21.89 -42.02
CA ASP A 125 37.75 -21.82 -40.61
C ASP A 125 37.88 -20.39 -40.09
N GLN A 126 38.91 -19.63 -40.54
CA GLN A 126 39.07 -18.22 -40.19
C GLN A 126 37.88 -17.37 -40.67
N ALA A 127 37.41 -17.57 -41.89
CA ALA A 127 36.23 -16.83 -42.41
C ALA A 127 34.97 -17.13 -41.62
N ASN A 128 34.75 -18.39 -41.22
CA ASN A 128 33.62 -18.81 -40.42
C ASN A 128 33.73 -18.19 -39.00
N ASN A 129 34.93 -18.19 -38.38
CA ASN A 129 35.19 -17.59 -37.07
C ASN A 129 34.96 -16.07 -37.09
N VAL A 130 35.40 -15.38 -38.16
CA VAL A 130 35.14 -13.93 -38.33
C VAL A 130 33.65 -13.66 -38.46
N LEU A 131 32.92 -14.45 -39.27
CA LEU A 131 31.46 -14.32 -39.37
C LEU A 131 30.80 -14.50 -38.01
N GLN A 132 31.13 -15.55 -37.29
CA GLN A 132 30.60 -15.78 -35.95
C GLN A 132 30.87 -14.63 -34.97
N THR A 133 32.10 -14.08 -35.00
CA THR A 133 32.48 -12.92 -34.19
C THR A 133 31.60 -11.70 -34.49
N VAL A 134 31.36 -11.41 -35.78
CA VAL A 134 30.52 -10.29 -36.19
C VAL A 134 29.04 -10.53 -35.84
N GLU A 135 28.56 -11.75 -35.94
CA GLU A 135 27.21 -12.12 -35.52
C GLU A 135 27.02 -11.91 -33.98
N HIS A 136 28.02 -12.21 -33.18
CA HIS A 136 28.00 -11.90 -31.73
C HIS A 136 28.04 -10.41 -31.47
N GLN A 137 28.78 -9.63 -32.27
CA GLN A 137 28.79 -8.14 -32.17
C GLN A 137 27.43 -7.55 -32.54
N LEU A 138 26.77 -8.08 -33.60
CA LEU A 138 25.40 -7.72 -33.97
C LEU A 138 24.40 -8.01 -32.84
N ALA A 139 24.48 -9.20 -32.23
CA ALA A 139 23.63 -9.55 -31.11
C ALA A 139 23.83 -8.60 -29.92
N LYS A 140 25.08 -8.21 -29.61
CA LYS A 140 25.39 -7.22 -28.59
C LYS A 140 24.81 -5.83 -28.92
N ALA A 141 25.00 -5.34 -30.15
CA ALA A 141 24.45 -4.06 -30.60
C ALA A 141 22.91 -4.05 -30.54
N THR A 142 22.28 -5.17 -30.92
CA THR A 142 20.82 -5.33 -30.81
C THR A 142 20.34 -5.23 -29.37
N ALA A 143 21.01 -5.88 -28.44
CA ALA A 143 20.69 -5.79 -27.01
C ALA A 143 20.87 -4.35 -26.45
N SER A 144 21.91 -3.63 -26.90
CA SER A 144 22.13 -2.23 -26.53
C SER A 144 21.01 -1.32 -27.08
N ARG A 145 20.58 -1.53 -28.33
CA ARG A 145 19.44 -0.81 -28.93
C ARG A 145 18.15 -1.06 -28.15
N ASP A 146 17.89 -2.32 -27.77
CA ASP A 146 16.68 -2.69 -27.02
C ASP A 146 16.67 -2.05 -25.62
N LEU A 147 17.85 -1.93 -24.97
CA LEU A 147 17.99 -1.21 -23.72
C LEU A 147 17.72 0.30 -23.90
N ALA A 148 18.30 0.93 -24.92
CA ALA A 148 18.07 2.36 -25.20
C ALA A 148 16.60 2.66 -25.54
N LYS A 149 15.93 1.72 -26.23
CA LYS A 149 14.48 1.80 -26.50
C LYS A 149 13.67 1.73 -25.23
N LEU A 150 13.99 0.81 -24.32
CA LEU A 150 13.34 0.67 -23.04
C LEU A 150 13.54 1.91 -22.16
N ASP A 151 14.75 2.48 -22.15
CA ASP A 151 15.05 3.69 -21.40
C ASP A 151 14.24 4.88 -21.96
N LEU A 152 14.06 4.99 -23.27
CA LEU A 152 13.19 6.00 -23.88
C LEU A 152 11.72 5.81 -23.48
N GLU A 153 11.20 4.60 -23.50
CA GLU A 153 9.83 4.30 -23.04
C GLU A 153 9.64 4.69 -21.55
N ARG A 154 10.67 4.48 -20.75
CA ARG A 154 10.69 4.82 -19.31
C ARG A 154 10.87 6.30 -19.01
N THR A 155 11.10 7.15 -20.00
CA THR A 155 11.07 8.61 -19.82
C THR A 155 9.66 9.13 -19.55
N GLU A 156 8.64 8.42 -19.99
CA GLU A 156 7.25 8.74 -19.67
C GLU A 156 6.83 7.99 -18.41
N ILE A 157 6.75 8.72 -17.31
CA ILE A 157 6.33 8.13 -16.04
C ILE A 157 4.82 8.05 -16.01
N ARG A 158 4.31 6.83 -15.89
CA ARG A 158 2.87 6.52 -15.94
C ARG A 158 2.35 6.01 -14.61
N ALA A 159 1.06 6.23 -14.35
CA ALA A 159 0.37 5.71 -13.18
C ALA A 159 0.23 4.17 -13.27
N PRO A 160 0.69 3.40 -12.27
CA PRO A 160 0.57 1.93 -12.27
C PRO A 160 -0.85 1.42 -11.98
N ALA A 161 -1.73 2.28 -11.45
CA ALA A 161 -3.11 1.97 -11.11
C ALA A 161 -3.95 3.24 -11.08
N ASP A 162 -5.28 3.07 -11.02
CA ASP A 162 -6.19 4.18 -10.75
C ASP A 162 -6.01 4.66 -9.30
N GLY A 163 -6.00 5.98 -9.09
CA GLY A 163 -5.81 6.53 -7.75
C GLY A 163 -5.60 8.04 -7.72
N TRP A 164 -5.35 8.55 -6.53
CA TRP A 164 -5.06 9.98 -6.32
C TRP A 164 -3.56 10.20 -6.15
N VAL A 165 -3.06 11.12 -6.92
CA VAL A 165 -1.70 11.65 -6.75
C VAL A 165 -1.67 12.49 -5.49
N THR A 166 -0.64 12.34 -4.68
CA THR A 166 -0.41 13.18 -3.50
C THR A 166 1.07 13.39 -3.27
N ASN A 167 1.43 14.47 -2.59
CA ASN A 167 2.81 14.84 -2.31
C ASN A 167 3.64 14.97 -3.61
N LEU A 168 3.13 15.78 -4.54
CA LEU A 168 3.80 16.07 -5.80
C LEU A 168 5.02 16.97 -5.54
N ASN A 169 6.21 16.37 -5.58
CA ASN A 169 7.49 17.04 -5.31
C ASN A 169 8.37 17.15 -6.56
N VAL A 170 7.76 17.34 -7.73
CA VAL A 170 8.49 17.45 -8.99
C VAL A 170 7.97 18.61 -9.83
N TYR A 171 8.90 19.37 -10.39
CA TYR A 171 8.60 20.56 -11.19
C TYR A 171 9.34 20.51 -12.52
N SER A 172 8.74 21.11 -13.55
CA SER A 172 9.40 21.26 -14.87
C SER A 172 10.70 22.04 -14.72
N GLY A 173 11.79 21.54 -15.33
CA GLY A 173 13.13 22.10 -15.22
C GLY A 173 13.96 21.55 -14.05
N GLU A 174 13.40 20.74 -13.17
CA GLU A 174 14.11 20.08 -12.08
C GLU A 174 14.80 18.81 -12.57
N PHE A 175 15.97 18.49 -12.01
CA PHE A 175 16.68 17.25 -12.30
C PHE A 175 16.26 16.15 -11.31
N ILE A 176 15.79 15.01 -11.84
CA ILE A 176 15.43 13.86 -11.04
C ILE A 176 16.39 12.70 -11.28
N THR A 177 16.76 12.00 -10.20
CA THR A 177 17.61 10.82 -10.27
C THR A 177 16.77 9.54 -10.24
N ARG A 178 17.29 8.51 -10.88
CA ARG A 178 16.71 7.15 -10.85
C ARG A 178 16.46 6.69 -9.42
N GLY A 179 15.26 6.18 -9.13
CA GLY A 179 14.87 5.65 -7.83
C GLY A 179 14.46 6.69 -6.78
N SER A 180 14.57 8.00 -7.05
CA SER A 180 14.06 9.03 -6.15
C SER A 180 12.55 9.12 -6.22
N THR A 181 11.87 9.17 -5.08
CA THR A 181 10.40 9.29 -5.04
C THR A 181 9.97 10.66 -5.55
N ALA A 182 9.20 10.67 -6.63
CA ALA A 182 8.67 11.85 -7.28
C ALA A 182 7.28 12.24 -6.74
N VAL A 183 6.44 11.23 -6.52
CA VAL A 183 5.04 11.41 -6.16
C VAL A 183 4.51 10.13 -5.48
N ALA A 184 3.55 10.28 -4.59
CA ALA A 184 2.84 9.16 -4.01
C ALA A 184 1.48 8.97 -4.68
N LEU A 185 1.13 7.74 -5.03
CA LEU A 185 -0.16 7.36 -5.59
C LEU A 185 -0.94 6.55 -4.57
N VAL A 186 -2.04 7.11 -4.08
CA VAL A 186 -3.01 6.42 -3.23
C VAL A 186 -3.98 5.67 -4.13
N LYS A 187 -3.92 4.33 -4.13
CA LYS A 187 -4.75 3.50 -5.00
C LYS A 187 -6.23 3.62 -4.66
N GLN A 188 -7.05 3.75 -5.69
CA GLN A 188 -8.49 3.70 -5.53
C GLN A 188 -8.96 2.30 -5.08
N ASN A 189 -10.02 2.24 -4.28
CA ASN A 189 -10.64 1.00 -3.82
C ASN A 189 -9.75 0.08 -2.95
N THR A 190 -8.67 0.61 -2.36
CA THR A 190 -7.81 -0.14 -1.45
C THR A 190 -7.89 0.35 0.00
N PHE A 191 -8.88 1.18 0.31
CA PHE A 191 -9.03 1.74 1.65
C PHE A 191 -9.43 0.69 2.67
N TYR A 192 -8.78 0.74 3.81
CA TYR A 192 -9.05 -0.09 4.99
C TYR A 192 -8.82 0.73 6.26
N VAL A 193 -9.23 0.21 7.39
CA VAL A 193 -8.92 0.83 8.68
C VAL A 193 -7.94 -0.04 9.44
N MET A 194 -6.87 0.57 9.91
CA MET A 194 -5.93 -0.06 10.83
C MET A 194 -6.31 0.36 12.25
N ALA A 195 -6.83 -0.58 13.02
CA ALA A 195 -7.23 -0.37 14.40
C ALA A 195 -6.15 -0.93 15.34
N TYR A 196 -5.65 -0.11 16.25
CA TYR A 196 -4.65 -0.50 17.23
C TYR A 196 -5.36 -0.86 18.54
N LEU A 197 -5.57 -2.16 18.76
CA LEU A 197 -6.21 -2.69 19.96
C LEU A 197 -5.17 -3.00 21.03
N GLU A 198 -5.48 -2.71 22.28
CA GLU A 198 -4.70 -3.19 23.43
C GLU A 198 -4.75 -4.70 23.50
N GLU A 199 -3.64 -5.35 23.89
CA GLU A 199 -3.56 -6.82 24.01
C GLU A 199 -4.65 -7.40 24.90
N THR A 200 -5.07 -6.66 25.94
CA THR A 200 -6.16 -7.02 26.86
C THR A 200 -7.53 -7.09 26.19
N LYS A 201 -7.71 -6.41 25.05
CA LYS A 201 -8.97 -6.35 24.29
C LYS A 201 -8.97 -7.24 23.05
N LEU A 202 -7.89 -7.99 22.81
CA LEU A 202 -7.80 -8.92 21.68
C LEU A 202 -8.51 -10.23 21.93
N GLU A 203 -8.76 -10.57 23.19
CA GLU A 203 -9.43 -11.82 23.55
C GLU A 203 -10.81 -11.88 22.86
N GLY A 204 -11.01 -12.93 22.07
CA GLY A 204 -12.24 -13.13 21.30
C GLY A 204 -12.34 -12.42 19.96
N VAL A 205 -11.39 -11.55 19.58
CA VAL A 205 -11.36 -10.94 18.24
C VAL A 205 -10.84 -11.97 17.23
N ARG A 206 -11.56 -12.14 16.12
CA ARG A 206 -11.19 -13.10 15.06
C ARG A 206 -11.43 -12.49 13.68
N PRO A 207 -10.66 -12.89 12.66
CA PRO A 207 -10.98 -12.56 11.27
C PRO A 207 -12.43 -12.95 10.92
N GLY A 208 -13.10 -12.10 10.16
CA GLY A 208 -14.51 -12.26 9.80
C GLY A 208 -15.50 -11.61 10.77
N PHE A 209 -15.06 -11.04 11.90
CA PHE A 209 -15.93 -10.29 12.80
C PHE A 209 -16.33 -8.95 12.22
N ARG A 210 -17.57 -8.52 12.49
CA ARG A 210 -18.08 -7.20 12.11
C ARG A 210 -17.47 -6.12 12.97
N ALA A 211 -17.20 -4.97 12.35
CA ALA A 211 -16.69 -3.78 13.01
C ALA A 211 -17.50 -2.55 12.60
N GLU A 212 -17.75 -1.70 13.55
CA GLU A 212 -18.34 -0.38 13.34
C GLU A 212 -17.23 0.68 13.49
N ILE A 213 -17.10 1.51 12.47
CA ILE A 213 -16.05 2.51 12.34
C ILE A 213 -16.70 3.87 12.33
N THR A 214 -16.34 4.73 13.28
CA THR A 214 -16.82 6.10 13.33
C THR A 214 -15.63 7.04 13.15
N PRO A 215 -15.52 7.73 11.99
CA PRO A 215 -14.48 8.72 11.77
C PRO A 215 -14.61 9.88 12.77
N LEU A 216 -13.50 10.41 13.24
CA LEU A 216 -13.49 11.50 14.22
C LEU A 216 -14.18 12.74 13.62
N GLY A 217 -15.11 13.33 14.39
CA GLY A 217 -15.90 14.47 13.94
C GLY A 217 -17.04 14.15 13.00
N SER A 218 -17.29 12.87 12.67
CA SER A 218 -18.40 12.43 11.84
C SER A 218 -19.46 11.73 12.69
N GLY A 219 -20.71 12.09 12.48
CA GLY A 219 -21.84 11.35 13.07
C GLY A 219 -22.23 10.08 12.29
N GLN A 220 -21.47 9.72 11.23
CA GLN A 220 -21.75 8.56 10.38
C GLN A 220 -20.92 7.36 10.83
N THR A 221 -21.55 6.20 10.96
CA THR A 221 -20.88 4.92 11.23
C THR A 221 -20.73 4.14 9.94
N ILE A 222 -19.51 3.71 9.64
CA ILE A 222 -19.16 2.88 8.49
C ILE A 222 -19.04 1.44 8.97
N LYS A 223 -19.59 0.49 8.22
CA LYS A 223 -19.46 -0.94 8.51
C LYS A 223 -18.21 -1.52 7.85
N GLY A 224 -17.56 -2.42 8.56
CA GLY A 224 -16.41 -3.15 8.07
C GLY A 224 -16.32 -4.54 8.67
N THR A 225 -15.39 -5.31 8.15
CA THR A 225 -15.13 -6.68 8.59
C THR A 225 -13.65 -6.83 8.95
N VAL A 226 -13.35 -7.43 10.09
CA VAL A 226 -11.98 -7.76 10.50
C VAL A 226 -11.37 -8.68 9.44
N ASP A 227 -10.33 -8.21 8.77
CA ASP A 227 -9.63 -8.93 7.72
C ASP A 227 -8.51 -9.79 8.31
N SER A 228 -7.66 -9.17 9.13
CA SER A 228 -6.52 -9.85 9.76
C SER A 228 -6.09 -9.15 11.04
N ILE A 229 -5.38 -9.90 11.87
CA ILE A 229 -4.73 -9.44 13.10
C ILE A 229 -3.23 -9.63 12.88
N ALA A 230 -2.42 -8.66 13.23
CA ALA A 230 -0.97 -8.78 13.11
C ALA A 230 -0.44 -9.92 13.97
N ALA A 231 0.35 -10.81 13.37
CA ALA A 231 0.94 -11.96 14.06
C ALA A 231 2.09 -11.56 15.01
N GLY A 232 2.61 -10.34 14.90
CA GLY A 232 3.68 -9.84 15.75
C GLY A 232 3.73 -8.32 15.75
N VAL A 233 4.22 -7.77 16.86
CA VAL A 233 4.50 -6.34 17.02
C VAL A 233 5.93 -6.20 17.52
N THR A 234 6.61 -5.16 17.09
CA THR A 234 7.95 -4.82 17.60
C THR A 234 7.86 -4.48 19.07
N ASN A 235 8.69 -5.12 19.90
CA ASN A 235 8.82 -4.75 21.29
C ASN A 235 9.87 -3.63 21.39
N ALA A 236 9.48 -2.46 21.87
CA ALA A 236 10.40 -1.34 22.07
C ALA A 236 11.47 -1.64 23.13
N SER A 237 11.20 -2.60 24.02
CA SER A 237 12.13 -3.00 25.10
C SER A 237 13.19 -4.01 24.66
N SER A 238 13.14 -4.53 23.43
CA SER A 238 14.14 -5.46 22.91
C SER A 238 14.69 -4.96 21.59
N SER A 239 15.90 -4.44 21.59
CA SER A 239 16.68 -4.17 20.38
C SER A 239 17.76 -5.26 20.24
N SER A 240 18.07 -5.67 19.02
CA SER A 240 19.27 -6.47 18.76
C SER A 240 20.46 -5.53 18.62
N ASP A 241 21.55 -5.83 19.32
CA ASP A 241 22.82 -5.16 19.08
C ASP A 241 23.43 -5.59 17.73
N ALA A 242 24.50 -4.93 17.31
CA ALA A 242 25.20 -5.24 16.06
C ALA A 242 25.80 -6.68 16.02
N LYS A 243 25.78 -7.41 17.12
CA LYS A 243 26.24 -8.81 17.26
C LYS A 243 25.09 -9.81 17.34
N GLY A 244 23.82 -9.32 17.22
CA GLY A 244 22.64 -10.16 17.27
C GLY A 244 22.20 -10.57 18.68
N LEU A 245 22.80 -10.01 19.73
CA LEU A 245 22.40 -10.25 21.11
C LEU A 245 21.22 -9.32 21.47
N ALA A 246 20.22 -9.87 22.17
CA ALA A 246 19.09 -9.07 22.65
C ALA A 246 19.58 -8.09 23.73
N SER A 247 19.49 -6.80 23.45
CA SER A 247 19.63 -5.75 24.45
C SER A 247 18.26 -5.50 25.07
N ILE A 248 18.15 -5.74 26.36
CA ILE A 248 16.92 -5.51 27.13
C ILE A 248 17.13 -4.22 27.89
N ASP A 249 16.38 -3.17 27.50
CA ASP A 249 16.30 -1.96 28.29
C ASP A 249 15.58 -2.26 29.61
N SER A 250 16.29 -2.08 30.71
CA SER A 250 15.71 -2.18 32.05
C SER A 250 14.93 -0.90 32.38
N ASN A 251 13.90 -0.59 31.61
CA ASN A 251 12.97 0.46 31.97
C ASN A 251 12.13 0.00 33.16
N LEU A 252 12.42 0.55 34.32
CA LEU A 252 11.60 0.45 35.52
C LEU A 252 10.35 1.31 35.38
N GLU A 253 9.54 1.04 34.34
CA GLU A 253 8.20 1.59 34.28
C GLU A 253 7.34 0.85 35.32
N TRP A 254 7.05 1.52 36.41
CA TRP A 254 6.18 0.99 37.47
C TRP A 254 4.73 0.75 36.99
N VAL A 255 4.36 1.30 35.83
CA VAL A 255 3.10 1.05 35.14
C VAL A 255 3.38 0.33 33.82
N ARG A 256 3.01 -0.94 33.72
CA ARG A 256 3.10 -1.70 32.48
C ARG A 256 2.01 -1.25 31.52
N LEU A 257 2.39 -0.57 30.44
CA LEU A 257 1.48 -0.23 29.37
C LEU A 257 1.20 -1.47 28.51
N ALA A 258 -0.08 -1.72 28.22
CA ALA A 258 -0.47 -2.80 27.32
C ALA A 258 0.03 -2.52 25.90
N GLN A 259 0.57 -3.55 25.26
CA GLN A 259 1.00 -3.49 23.85
C GLN A 259 -0.21 -3.25 22.95
N ARG A 260 0.00 -2.49 21.86
CA ARG A 260 -1.02 -2.24 20.84
C ARG A 260 -0.79 -3.15 19.66
N VAL A 261 -1.79 -3.93 19.33
CA VAL A 261 -1.75 -4.88 18.22
C VAL A 261 -2.58 -4.34 17.06
N PRO A 262 -1.99 -4.19 15.86
CA PRO A 262 -2.71 -3.71 14.70
C PRO A 262 -3.68 -4.78 14.19
N VAL A 263 -4.93 -4.37 14.00
CA VAL A 263 -6.02 -5.16 13.41
C VAL A 263 -6.46 -4.46 12.13
N ARG A 264 -6.37 -5.16 11.00
CA ARG A 264 -6.81 -4.67 9.71
C ARG A 264 -8.31 -4.93 9.54
N ILE A 265 -9.04 -3.88 9.19
CA ILE A 265 -10.49 -3.93 8.99
C ILE A 265 -10.77 -3.48 7.55
N ARG A 266 -11.35 -4.37 6.77
CA ARG A 266 -11.79 -4.09 5.42
C ARG A 266 -13.14 -3.37 5.48
N LEU A 267 -13.30 -2.31 4.72
CA LEU A 267 -14.56 -1.58 4.59
C LEU A 267 -15.53 -2.38 3.70
N ASP A 268 -16.77 -2.50 4.11
CA ASP A 268 -17.80 -3.23 3.35
C ASP A 268 -18.22 -2.43 2.11
N GLN A 269 -18.17 -1.13 2.17
CA GLN A 269 -18.40 -0.24 1.04
C GLN A 269 -17.11 0.55 0.77
N GLN A 270 -16.53 0.30 -0.38
CA GLN A 270 -15.42 1.10 -0.93
C GLN A 270 -16.02 2.39 -1.54
N GLN A 271 -16.65 3.21 -0.71
CA GLN A 271 -17.12 4.52 -1.17
C GLN A 271 -15.92 5.42 -1.40
N GLY A 272 -15.77 5.85 -2.65
CA GLY A 272 -14.68 6.73 -3.04
C GLY A 272 -14.56 7.92 -2.10
N ASN A 273 -13.38 8.14 -1.58
CA ASN A 273 -12.87 9.39 -0.99
C ASN A 273 -13.62 10.09 0.12
N LEU A 274 -14.42 9.41 0.91
CA LEU A 274 -15.04 10.07 2.07
C LEU A 274 -14.02 10.47 3.15
N TRP A 275 -12.90 9.68 3.28
CA TRP A 275 -11.93 9.88 4.35
C TRP A 275 -10.49 9.68 3.85
N PRO A 276 -9.65 10.73 3.84
CA PRO A 276 -8.25 10.62 3.47
C PRO A 276 -7.49 9.59 4.33
N ALA A 277 -6.50 8.93 3.73
CA ALA A 277 -5.57 8.09 4.49
C ALA A 277 -4.87 8.94 5.56
N GLY A 278 -4.76 8.41 6.79
CA GLY A 278 -4.26 9.11 7.96
C GLY A 278 -5.35 9.67 8.88
N THR A 279 -6.61 9.77 8.44
CA THR A 279 -7.73 10.23 9.28
C THR A 279 -7.97 9.24 10.42
N THR A 280 -8.19 9.78 11.62
CA THR A 280 -8.46 8.99 12.84
C THR A 280 -9.91 8.53 12.91
N ALA A 281 -10.14 7.38 13.52
CA ALA A 281 -11.46 6.81 13.73
C ALA A 281 -11.54 6.08 15.07
N THR A 282 -12.76 5.94 15.57
CA THR A 282 -13.10 5.00 16.65
C THR A 282 -13.64 3.72 16.04
N VAL A 283 -13.15 2.58 16.51
CA VAL A 283 -13.57 1.27 16.03
C VAL A 283 -14.15 0.48 17.20
N VAL A 284 -15.28 -0.18 16.97
CA VAL A 284 -15.92 -1.14 17.88
C VAL A 284 -16.13 -2.45 17.14
N ILE A 285 -15.60 -3.55 17.68
CA ILE A 285 -15.77 -4.88 17.09
C ILE A 285 -16.98 -5.55 17.75
N THR A 286 -17.99 -5.91 16.96
CA THR A 286 -19.29 -6.39 17.44
C THR A 286 -19.47 -7.91 17.40
N GLY A 287 -18.52 -8.67 16.84
CA GLY A 287 -18.55 -10.13 16.75
C GLY A 287 -19.10 -10.65 15.43
N LYS A 288 -19.46 -11.95 15.38
CA LYS A 288 -19.81 -12.66 14.15
C LYS A 288 -21.26 -12.44 13.69
N GLU A 289 -22.16 -12.05 14.58
CA GLU A 289 -23.57 -11.83 14.24
C GLU A 289 -23.82 -10.37 13.86
N ASP A 290 -24.48 -10.22 12.73
CA ASP A 290 -25.15 -8.98 12.32
C ASP A 290 -26.31 -8.77 13.29
N ARG A 291 -26.03 -8.21 14.48
CA ARG A 291 -27.10 -7.70 15.33
C ARG A 291 -27.74 -6.59 14.53
N ASP A 292 -28.94 -6.88 14.03
CA ASP A 292 -29.77 -5.98 13.25
C ASP A 292 -29.71 -4.57 13.85
N THR A 293 -28.85 -3.72 13.31
CA THR A 293 -28.59 -2.35 13.76
C THR A 293 -29.79 -1.43 13.46
N SER A 294 -30.86 -1.97 12.86
CA SER A 294 -32.10 -1.20 12.61
C SER A 294 -32.76 -0.74 13.92
N ARG A 295 -32.37 -1.31 15.05
CA ARG A 295 -32.75 -0.88 16.40
C ARG A 295 -31.55 -0.51 17.25
N ILE A 296 -30.68 0.37 16.76
CA ILE A 296 -29.70 1.01 17.66
C ILE A 296 -30.51 1.76 18.72
N SER A 297 -30.56 1.16 19.93
CA SER A 297 -31.21 1.78 21.06
C SER A 297 -30.62 3.16 21.31
N PHE A 298 -31.44 4.13 21.70
CA PHE A 298 -31.00 5.47 22.11
C PHE A 298 -29.78 5.42 23.05
N PHE A 299 -29.72 4.42 23.93
CA PHE A 299 -28.60 4.20 24.83
C PHE A 299 -27.28 3.77 24.11
N GLN A 300 -27.35 3.09 22.98
CA GLN A 300 -26.17 2.76 22.19
C GLN A 300 -25.60 3.99 21.49
N LYS A 301 -26.46 4.84 20.93
CA LYS A 301 -26.03 6.14 20.36
C LYS A 301 -25.44 7.05 21.41
N LEU A 302 -26.00 7.08 22.62
CA LEU A 302 -25.48 7.84 23.74
C LEU A 302 -24.12 7.29 24.21
N ALA A 303 -23.97 5.97 24.33
CA ALA A 303 -22.71 5.33 24.68
C ALA A 303 -21.60 5.56 23.66
N MET A 304 -21.94 5.55 22.36
CA MET A 304 -20.98 5.92 21.29
C MET A 304 -20.52 7.37 21.42
N ARG A 305 -21.45 8.31 21.65
CA ARG A 305 -21.09 9.73 21.90
C ARG A 305 -20.24 9.91 23.13
N LEU A 306 -20.55 9.22 24.23
CA LEU A 306 -19.74 9.30 25.46
C LEU A 306 -18.34 8.71 25.25
N ARG A 307 -18.17 7.71 24.38
CA ARG A 307 -16.85 7.17 23.98
C ARG A 307 -16.04 8.14 23.11
N GLU A 308 -16.70 9.07 22.45
CA GLU A 308 -16.06 10.11 21.61
C GLU A 308 -15.48 11.26 22.46
N PHE A 309 -16.07 11.57 23.64
CA PHE A 309 -15.72 12.67 24.50
C PHE A 309 -14.95 12.27 25.79
N GLY A 310 -14.88 11.03 26.16
CA GLY A 310 -14.14 10.48 27.30
C GLY A 310 -12.82 9.89 26.88
#